data_b6534bcf3f04ee2654224a22ff0f3899
#
_entry.id   b6534bcf3f04ee2654224a22ff0f3899
#
_cell.length_a   1.000
_cell.length_b   1.000
_cell.length_c   1.000
_cell.angle_alpha   90.00
_cell.angle_beta   90.00
_cell.angle_gamma   90.00
#
_symmetry.space_group_name_H-M   'P 1'
#
loop_
_entity.id
_entity.type
_entity.pdbx_description
1 polymer ?
#
loop_
_entity_poly.entity_id
_entity_poly.type
_entity_poly.pdbx_seq_one_letter_code
_entity_poly.pdbx_strand_id
1 'polypeptide(L)'
;RFWENDLSRLTPVAEADLLRDGQLRQALGAPDVRYLVSLQGDDTQAVLAASEALRPALEQLVADGALQGYDMAARWLPSVATQQARQAALPTTVQLEQALAQALADSPFRADAFAPFVADVQRARSAAALTPAQLAGTPLATPVQGLLIEKPQSSLALVTLTGVEDPSALAAAASAHGAQL
;
A
#
# COMPACT_ATOMS: atom_id res chain seq x y z
N ARG A 1 3.96 10.33 39.22
CA ARG A 1 4.26 9.26 38.26
C ARG A 1 5.75 9.25 37.99
N PHE A 2 6.43 8.13 38.21
CA PHE A 2 7.90 8.00 38.11
C PHE A 2 8.34 7.65 36.65
N TRP A 3 7.43 7.33 35.74
CA TRP A 3 7.71 6.93 34.39
C TRP A 3 7.03 7.87 33.41
N GLU A 4 7.84 8.44 32.51
CA GLU A 4 7.38 9.17 31.33
C GLU A 4 7.58 8.25 30.12
N ASN A 5 6.48 7.94 29.43
CA ASN A 5 6.49 7.08 28.25
C ASN A 5 6.77 7.87 26.97
N ASP A 6 6.72 9.20 27.06
CA ASP A 6 7.00 10.08 25.94
C ASP A 6 8.44 10.57 26.02
N LEU A 7 9.32 9.89 25.29
CA LEU A 7 10.75 10.25 25.22
C LEU A 7 10.97 11.63 24.59
N SER A 8 10.02 12.19 23.86
CA SER A 8 10.12 13.52 23.26
C SER A 8 10.19 14.61 24.36
N ARG A 9 9.61 14.37 25.53
CA ARG A 9 9.67 15.27 26.69
C ARG A 9 11.03 15.30 27.39
N LEU A 10 11.89 14.35 27.08
CA LEU A 10 13.26 14.30 27.61
C LEU A 10 14.26 15.00 26.69
N THR A 11 13.82 15.48 25.54
CA THR A 11 14.68 16.13 24.55
C THR A 11 14.81 17.62 24.86
N PRO A 12 16.01 18.21 24.84
CA PRO A 12 16.22 19.64 25.12
C PRO A 12 15.85 20.53 23.91
N VAL A 13 14.77 20.18 23.22
CA VAL A 13 14.25 20.95 22.06
C VAL A 13 13.11 21.83 22.55
N ALA A 14 13.09 23.08 22.14
CA ALA A 14 12.03 24.01 22.52
C ALA A 14 10.67 23.51 22.00
N GLU A 15 9.62 23.64 22.82
CA GLU A 15 8.28 23.19 22.47
C GLU A 15 7.75 23.80 21.15
N ALA A 16 8.12 25.06 20.87
CA ALA A 16 7.77 25.75 19.62
C ALA A 16 8.39 25.07 18.39
N ASP A 17 9.61 24.52 18.50
CA ASP A 17 10.29 23.83 17.41
C ASP A 17 9.68 22.43 17.19
N LEU A 18 9.28 21.74 18.26
CA LEU A 18 8.56 20.48 18.18
C LEU A 18 7.19 20.64 17.49
N LEU A 19 6.46 21.68 17.85
CA LEU A 19 5.19 22.03 17.21
C LEU A 19 5.38 22.34 15.73
N ARG A 20 6.41 23.10 15.39
CA ARG A 20 6.73 23.44 14.00
C ARG A 20 7.14 22.24 13.19
N ASP A 21 7.97 21.34 13.73
CA ASP A 21 8.34 20.07 13.08
C ASP A 21 7.08 19.23 12.83
N GLY A 22 6.18 19.10 13.82
CA GLY A 22 4.91 18.40 13.68
C GLY A 22 4.04 18.98 12.56
N GLN A 23 3.90 20.30 12.47
CA GLN A 23 3.15 20.96 11.41
C GLN A 23 3.77 20.73 10.02
N LEU A 24 5.08 20.78 9.90
CA LEU A 24 5.80 20.53 8.65
C LEU A 24 5.64 19.08 8.21
N ARG A 25 5.78 18.12 9.14
CA ARG A 25 5.57 16.69 8.85
C ARG A 25 4.15 16.42 8.38
N GLN A 26 3.15 17.00 9.05
CA GLN A 26 1.76 16.88 8.67
C GLN A 26 1.50 17.47 7.26
N ALA A 27 2.03 18.65 6.97
CA ALA A 27 1.89 19.30 5.67
C ALA A 27 2.57 18.50 4.53
N LEU A 28 3.64 17.78 4.84
CA LEU A 28 4.38 16.93 3.90
C LEU A 28 3.80 15.51 3.80
N GLY A 29 2.83 15.14 4.63
CA GLY A 29 2.34 13.76 4.73
C GLY A 29 3.42 12.78 5.17
N ALA A 30 4.39 13.25 5.98
CA ALA A 30 5.49 12.40 6.43
C ALA A 30 4.98 11.32 7.40
N PRO A 31 5.52 10.09 7.35
CA PRO A 31 5.13 9.02 8.26
C PRO A 31 5.31 9.40 9.73
N ASP A 32 4.40 8.89 10.57
CA ASP A 32 4.57 9.01 12.02
C ASP A 32 5.72 8.11 12.48
N VAL A 33 6.73 8.72 13.07
CA VAL A 33 7.95 8.02 13.51
C VAL A 33 7.76 7.22 14.80
N ARG A 34 6.62 7.39 15.47
CA ARG A 34 6.30 6.73 16.76
C ARG A 34 5.67 5.36 16.57
N TYR A 35 5.03 5.14 15.44
CA TYR A 35 4.25 3.93 15.20
C TYR A 35 4.64 3.31 13.84
N LEU A 36 4.83 2.01 13.87
CA LEU A 36 5.14 1.20 12.70
C LEU A 36 4.46 -0.16 12.87
N VAL A 37 3.64 -0.54 11.91
CA VAL A 37 3.07 -1.88 11.92
C VAL A 37 3.96 -2.83 11.13
N SER A 38 4.24 -3.99 11.69
CA SER A 38 5.05 -5.03 11.08
C SER A 38 4.29 -6.34 10.95
N LEU A 39 4.46 -7.03 9.82
CA LEU A 39 3.92 -8.35 9.53
C LEU A 39 5.07 -9.28 9.17
N GLN A 40 5.17 -10.41 9.86
CA GLN A 40 6.17 -11.42 9.61
C GLN A 40 5.50 -12.66 8.98
N GLY A 41 6.18 -13.31 8.05
CA GLY A 41 5.73 -14.54 7.40
C GLY A 41 6.90 -15.35 6.88
N ASP A 42 6.60 -16.56 6.41
CA ASP A 42 7.60 -17.51 5.94
C ASP A 42 8.28 -17.02 4.66
N ASP A 43 7.57 -16.30 3.81
CA ASP A 43 8.07 -15.78 2.55
C ASP A 43 7.43 -14.43 2.17
N THR A 44 7.92 -13.86 1.08
CA THR A 44 7.44 -12.60 0.52
C THR A 44 5.95 -12.62 0.17
N GLN A 45 5.43 -13.73 -0.35
CA GLN A 45 4.03 -13.83 -0.74
C GLN A 45 3.10 -13.85 0.48
N ALA A 46 3.52 -14.56 1.55
CA ALA A 46 2.79 -14.61 2.80
C ALA A 46 2.63 -13.20 3.42
N VAL A 47 3.71 -12.41 3.49
CA VAL A 47 3.63 -11.05 4.09
C VAL A 47 2.91 -10.05 3.20
N LEU A 48 2.98 -10.19 1.87
CA LEU A 48 2.17 -9.37 0.96
C LEU A 48 0.68 -9.67 1.11
N ALA A 49 0.30 -10.95 1.15
CA ALA A 49 -1.09 -11.37 1.36
C ALA A 49 -1.62 -10.95 2.75
N ALA A 50 -0.80 -11.07 3.80
CA ALA A 50 -1.16 -10.59 5.14
C ALA A 50 -1.36 -9.06 5.17
N SER A 51 -0.49 -8.31 4.47
CA SER A 51 -0.65 -6.85 4.31
C SER A 51 -1.94 -6.49 3.59
N GLU A 52 -2.30 -7.25 2.55
CA GLU A 52 -3.56 -7.08 1.83
C GLU A 52 -4.78 -7.38 2.71
N ALA A 53 -4.70 -8.39 3.57
CA ALA A 53 -5.77 -8.72 4.52
C ALA A 53 -5.95 -7.65 5.61
N LEU A 54 -4.87 -6.97 6.03
CA LEU A 54 -4.92 -5.86 6.99
C LEU A 54 -5.52 -4.58 6.37
N ARG A 55 -5.42 -4.39 5.06
CA ARG A 55 -5.83 -3.16 4.36
C ARG A 55 -7.22 -2.67 4.71
N PRO A 56 -8.30 -3.50 4.68
CA PRO A 56 -9.65 -3.02 4.98
C PRO A 56 -9.77 -2.42 6.39
N ALA A 57 -9.06 -2.99 7.38
CA ALA A 57 -9.05 -2.46 8.72
C ALA A 57 -8.34 -1.09 8.81
N LEU A 58 -7.23 -0.91 8.08
CA LEU A 58 -6.57 0.39 7.99
C LEU A 58 -7.41 1.43 7.25
N GLU A 59 -8.10 1.04 6.18
CA GLU A 59 -9.03 1.90 5.45
C GLU A 59 -10.20 2.35 6.35
N GLN A 60 -10.70 1.44 7.21
CA GLN A 60 -11.73 1.80 8.20
C GLN A 60 -11.19 2.80 9.24
N LEU A 61 -9.97 2.60 9.76
CA LEU A 61 -9.35 3.56 10.69
C LEU A 61 -9.15 4.94 10.05
N VAL A 62 -8.85 5.00 8.76
CA VAL A 62 -8.78 6.28 8.02
C VAL A 62 -10.18 6.91 7.90
N ALA A 63 -11.19 6.13 7.57
CA ALA A 63 -12.58 6.61 7.46
C ALA A 63 -13.13 7.14 8.79
N ASP A 64 -12.74 6.51 9.91
CA ASP A 64 -13.13 6.89 11.27
C ASP A 64 -12.29 8.06 11.83
N GLY A 65 -11.26 8.52 11.11
CA GLY A 65 -10.37 9.60 11.55
C GLY A 65 -9.35 9.19 12.62
N ALA A 66 -9.24 7.90 12.92
CA ALA A 66 -8.24 7.36 13.87
C ALA A 66 -6.82 7.32 13.28
N LEU A 67 -6.73 7.41 11.94
CA LEU A 67 -5.50 7.42 11.16
C LEU A 67 -5.68 8.35 9.96
N GLN A 68 -4.69 9.17 9.61
CA GLN A 68 -4.77 10.03 8.43
C GLN A 68 -4.39 9.28 7.15
N GLY A 69 -3.47 8.33 7.22
CA GLY A 69 -3.03 7.55 6.08
C GLY A 69 -2.03 6.47 6.43
N TYR A 70 -1.76 5.62 5.46
CA TYR A 70 -0.79 4.54 5.59
C TYR A 70 -0.17 4.21 4.23
N ASP A 71 1.01 3.58 4.24
CA ASP A 71 1.62 2.98 3.06
C ASP A 71 2.18 1.60 3.37
N MET A 72 2.14 0.69 2.40
CA MET A 72 2.58 -0.70 2.50
C MET A 72 3.11 -1.21 1.16
N ALA A 73 4.04 -2.16 1.19
CA ALA A 73 4.62 -2.76 -0.01
C ALA A 73 3.55 -3.35 -0.94
N ALA A 74 2.50 -3.99 -0.40
CA ALA A 74 1.40 -4.58 -1.16
C ALA A 74 0.56 -3.57 -1.97
N ARG A 75 0.71 -2.26 -1.73
CA ARG A 75 0.11 -1.20 -2.55
C ARG A 75 0.81 -1.09 -3.90
N TRP A 76 2.11 -1.27 -3.91
CA TRP A 76 3.00 -1.12 -5.07
C TRP A 76 3.27 -2.44 -5.78
N LEU A 77 3.40 -3.51 -5.01
CA LEU A 77 3.57 -4.89 -5.47
C LEU A 77 2.58 -5.80 -4.73
N PRO A 78 1.39 -6.03 -5.28
CA PRO A 78 0.42 -6.97 -4.70
C PRO A 78 0.95 -8.41 -4.70
N SER A 79 0.41 -9.25 -3.84
CA SER A 79 0.67 -10.69 -3.88
C SER A 79 0.35 -11.30 -5.25
N VAL A 80 1.00 -12.39 -5.61
CA VAL A 80 0.74 -13.11 -6.86
C VAL A 80 -0.74 -13.48 -6.98
N ALA A 81 -1.37 -13.90 -5.90
CA ALA A 81 -2.79 -14.24 -5.87
C ALA A 81 -3.67 -13.02 -6.25
N THR A 82 -3.39 -11.85 -5.67
CA THR A 82 -4.10 -10.62 -6.00
C THR A 82 -3.83 -10.16 -7.44
N GLN A 83 -2.59 -10.27 -7.93
CA GLN A 83 -2.27 -9.96 -9.32
C GLN A 83 -3.06 -10.84 -10.28
N GLN A 84 -3.09 -12.16 -10.04
CA GLN A 84 -3.85 -13.11 -10.86
C GLN A 84 -5.37 -12.86 -10.81
N ALA A 85 -5.91 -12.56 -9.62
CA ALA A 85 -7.31 -12.20 -9.48
C ALA A 85 -7.67 -10.95 -10.29
N ARG A 86 -6.81 -9.92 -10.27
CA ARG A 86 -6.97 -8.70 -11.09
C ARG A 86 -6.89 -9.00 -12.58
N GLN A 87 -5.95 -9.85 -13.01
CA GLN A 87 -5.82 -10.27 -14.40
C GLN A 87 -7.06 -11.04 -14.88
N ALA A 88 -7.59 -11.94 -14.05
CA ALA A 88 -8.81 -12.69 -14.36
C ALA A 88 -10.05 -11.77 -14.48
N ALA A 89 -10.08 -10.66 -13.73
CA ALA A 89 -11.15 -9.68 -13.78
C ALA A 89 -11.09 -8.74 -15.00
N LEU A 90 -9.96 -8.70 -15.75
CA LEU A 90 -9.89 -7.91 -16.97
C LEU A 90 -10.85 -8.47 -18.03
N PRO A 91 -11.54 -7.61 -18.83
CA PRO A 91 -12.46 -8.04 -19.84
C PRO A 91 -11.75 -8.87 -20.93
N THR A 92 -12.46 -9.82 -21.50
CA THR A 92 -12.00 -10.51 -22.72
C THR A 92 -11.96 -9.54 -23.89
N THR A 93 -11.21 -9.87 -24.94
CA THR A 93 -11.15 -9.05 -26.18
C THR A 93 -12.54 -8.73 -26.72
N VAL A 94 -13.41 -9.74 -26.80
CA VAL A 94 -14.79 -9.58 -27.29
C VAL A 94 -15.61 -8.62 -26.41
N GLN A 95 -15.54 -8.77 -25.10
CA GLN A 95 -16.24 -7.89 -24.16
C GLN A 95 -15.71 -6.44 -24.27
N LEU A 96 -14.39 -6.28 -24.39
CA LEU A 96 -13.76 -4.98 -24.50
C LEU A 96 -14.13 -4.27 -25.80
N GLU A 97 -14.09 -4.99 -26.94
CA GLU A 97 -14.49 -4.47 -28.25
C GLU A 97 -15.97 -4.07 -28.29
N GLN A 98 -16.85 -4.89 -27.70
CA GLN A 98 -18.29 -4.56 -27.59
C GLN A 98 -18.51 -3.31 -26.73
N ALA A 99 -17.84 -3.21 -25.57
CA ALA A 99 -17.92 -2.02 -24.70
C ALA A 99 -17.39 -0.77 -25.39
N LEU A 100 -16.27 -0.88 -26.12
CA LEU A 100 -15.71 0.22 -26.92
C LEU A 100 -16.67 0.64 -28.04
N ALA A 101 -17.26 -0.30 -28.76
CA ALA A 101 -18.21 0.02 -29.82
C ALA A 101 -19.43 0.79 -29.29
N GLN A 102 -19.93 0.40 -28.10
CA GLN A 102 -21.03 1.13 -27.44
C GLN A 102 -20.61 2.52 -26.97
N ALA A 103 -19.43 2.64 -26.33
CA ALA A 103 -18.92 3.92 -25.83
C ALA A 103 -18.58 4.92 -26.96
N LEU A 104 -18.26 4.41 -28.14
CA LEU A 104 -17.86 5.22 -29.31
C LEU A 104 -19.04 5.57 -30.22
N ALA A 105 -20.24 5.04 -30.01
CA ALA A 105 -21.40 5.26 -30.90
C ALA A 105 -21.69 6.75 -31.14
N ASP A 106 -21.58 7.57 -30.09
CA ASP A 106 -21.81 9.03 -30.14
C ASP A 106 -20.52 9.83 -29.95
N SER A 107 -19.35 9.20 -30.17
CA SER A 107 -18.04 9.81 -29.95
C SER A 107 -17.41 10.25 -31.27
N PRO A 108 -16.65 11.37 -31.32
CA PRO A 108 -15.88 11.79 -32.47
C PRO A 108 -14.64 10.90 -32.76
N PHE A 109 -14.35 9.95 -31.87
CA PHE A 109 -13.17 9.09 -32.00
C PHE A 109 -13.43 7.91 -32.95
N ARG A 110 -12.42 7.54 -33.71
CA ARG A 110 -12.43 6.35 -34.56
C ARG A 110 -12.13 5.11 -33.74
N ALA A 111 -12.84 4.01 -34.01
CA ALA A 111 -12.67 2.76 -33.28
C ALA A 111 -11.26 2.16 -33.40
N ASP A 112 -10.60 2.34 -34.54
CA ASP A 112 -9.23 1.86 -34.81
C ASP A 112 -8.17 2.56 -33.95
N ALA A 113 -8.43 3.76 -33.42
CA ALA A 113 -7.53 4.46 -32.52
C ALA A 113 -7.30 3.69 -31.19
N PHE A 114 -8.22 2.80 -30.81
CA PHE A 114 -8.14 2.01 -29.58
C PHE A 114 -7.55 0.61 -29.76
N ALA A 115 -7.15 0.22 -30.97
CA ALA A 115 -6.54 -1.09 -31.23
C ALA A 115 -5.29 -1.36 -30.35
N PRO A 116 -4.37 -0.40 -30.11
CA PRO A 116 -3.26 -0.61 -29.17
C PRO A 116 -3.72 -0.90 -27.74
N PHE A 117 -4.74 -0.19 -27.25
CA PHE A 117 -5.31 -0.41 -25.91
C PHE A 117 -5.89 -1.83 -25.77
N VAL A 118 -6.66 -2.30 -26.77
CA VAL A 118 -7.19 -3.67 -26.78
C VAL A 118 -6.07 -4.70 -26.72
N ALA A 119 -5.02 -4.51 -27.52
CA ALA A 119 -3.84 -5.37 -27.52
C ALA A 119 -3.10 -5.34 -26.17
N ASP A 120 -3.00 -4.19 -25.52
CA ASP A 120 -2.36 -4.04 -24.21
C ASP A 120 -3.14 -4.75 -23.11
N VAL A 121 -4.46 -4.63 -23.07
CA VAL A 121 -5.31 -5.37 -22.13
C VAL A 121 -5.17 -6.87 -22.33
N GLN A 122 -5.11 -7.33 -23.57
CA GLN A 122 -4.92 -8.74 -23.87
C GLN A 122 -3.54 -9.26 -23.41
N ARG A 123 -2.48 -8.48 -23.61
CA ARG A 123 -1.16 -8.80 -23.06
C ARG A 123 -1.15 -8.82 -21.53
N ALA A 124 -1.84 -7.87 -20.89
CA ALA A 124 -1.95 -7.80 -19.44
C ALA A 124 -2.65 -9.02 -18.85
N ARG A 125 -3.67 -9.57 -19.52
CA ARG A 125 -4.37 -10.79 -19.10
C ARG A 125 -3.49 -12.04 -19.02
N SER A 126 -2.43 -12.10 -19.83
CA SER A 126 -1.51 -13.27 -19.92
C SER A 126 -0.11 -12.97 -19.40
N ALA A 127 0.12 -11.76 -18.86
CA ALA A 127 1.43 -11.39 -18.33
C ALA A 127 1.79 -12.25 -17.10
N ALA A 128 3.07 -12.55 -16.93
CA ALA A 128 3.56 -13.14 -15.70
C ALA A 128 3.36 -12.17 -14.53
N ALA A 129 3.06 -12.70 -13.35
CA ALA A 129 2.98 -11.89 -12.14
C ALA A 129 4.35 -11.23 -11.84
N LEU A 130 4.31 -9.97 -11.43
CA LEU A 130 5.51 -9.22 -11.07
C LEU A 130 6.09 -9.72 -9.74
N THR A 131 7.41 -9.71 -9.66
CA THR A 131 8.19 -10.06 -8.47
C THR A 131 9.05 -8.87 -8.03
N PRO A 132 9.54 -8.82 -6.76
CA PRO A 132 10.45 -7.75 -6.31
C PRO A 132 11.68 -7.59 -7.22
N ALA A 133 12.25 -8.70 -7.69
CA ALA A 133 13.44 -8.68 -8.55
C ALA A 133 13.19 -7.97 -9.90
N GLN A 134 12.00 -8.09 -10.47
CA GLN A 134 11.63 -7.43 -11.72
C GLN A 134 11.41 -5.92 -11.58
N LEU A 135 11.21 -5.44 -10.35
CA LEU A 135 11.10 -4.00 -10.06
C LEU A 135 12.47 -3.32 -9.93
N ALA A 136 13.56 -4.07 -9.81
CA ALA A 136 14.91 -3.52 -9.68
C ALA A 136 15.23 -2.55 -10.81
N GLY A 137 15.73 -1.36 -10.48
CA GLY A 137 16.03 -0.30 -11.44
C GLY A 137 14.82 0.51 -11.92
N THR A 138 13.62 0.22 -11.44
CA THR A 138 12.42 1.03 -11.72
C THR A 138 12.11 1.99 -10.56
N PRO A 139 11.32 3.06 -10.78
CA PRO A 139 10.87 3.95 -9.70
C PRO A 139 10.08 3.22 -8.59
N LEU A 140 9.46 2.08 -8.89
CA LEU A 140 8.69 1.28 -7.94
C LEU A 140 9.59 0.45 -7.00
N ALA A 141 10.87 0.27 -7.32
CA ALA A 141 11.79 -0.48 -6.46
C ALA A 141 11.95 0.16 -5.08
N THR A 142 12.09 1.48 -5.02
CA THR A 142 12.35 2.21 -3.76
C THR A 142 11.23 2.02 -2.72
N PRO A 143 9.94 2.30 -3.02
CA PRO A 143 8.87 2.10 -2.05
C PRO A 143 8.70 0.63 -1.66
N VAL A 144 8.90 -0.32 -2.58
CA VAL A 144 8.80 -1.75 -2.25
C VAL A 144 9.94 -2.19 -1.34
N GLN A 145 11.20 -1.85 -1.67
CA GLN A 145 12.37 -2.23 -0.88
C GLN A 145 12.40 -1.58 0.51
N GLY A 146 11.84 -0.38 0.64
CA GLY A 146 11.72 0.30 1.93
C GLY A 146 10.69 -0.34 2.87
N LEU A 147 9.71 -1.07 2.35
CA LEU A 147 8.59 -1.62 3.10
C LEU A 147 8.53 -3.17 3.09
N LEU A 148 9.44 -3.82 2.38
CA LEU A 148 9.52 -5.27 2.24
C LEU A 148 10.96 -5.73 2.46
N ILE A 149 11.18 -6.51 3.50
CA ILE A 149 12.50 -7.04 3.87
C ILE A 149 12.49 -8.55 3.71
N GLU A 150 13.25 -9.03 2.73
CA GLU A 150 13.42 -10.45 2.47
C GLU A 150 14.61 -11.00 3.28
N LYS A 151 14.39 -12.11 3.97
CA LYS A 151 15.40 -12.84 4.73
C LYS A 151 15.44 -14.29 4.25
N PRO A 152 16.52 -15.05 4.51
CA PRO A 152 16.67 -16.43 4.00
C PRO A 152 15.56 -17.41 4.40
N GLN A 153 14.89 -17.18 5.54
CA GLN A 153 13.88 -18.10 6.10
C GLN A 153 12.61 -17.39 6.55
N SER A 154 12.48 -16.13 6.27
CA SER A 154 11.28 -15.33 6.64
C SER A 154 11.28 -14.03 5.85
N SER A 155 10.12 -13.41 5.77
CA SER A 155 9.99 -12.05 5.22
C SER A 155 9.27 -11.16 6.21
N LEU A 156 9.54 -9.86 6.12
CA LEU A 156 8.92 -8.84 6.95
C LEU A 156 8.33 -7.76 6.04
N ALA A 157 7.06 -7.47 6.20
CA ALA A 157 6.44 -6.30 5.61
C ALA A 157 6.24 -5.22 6.67
N LEU A 158 6.56 -3.99 6.31
CA LEU A 158 6.36 -2.80 7.14
C LEU A 158 5.19 -2.00 6.58
N VAL A 159 4.37 -1.46 7.48
CA VAL A 159 3.32 -0.50 7.14
C VAL A 159 3.66 0.80 7.86
N THR A 160 3.95 1.83 7.09
CA THR A 160 4.15 3.18 7.62
C THR A 160 2.80 3.87 7.79
N LEU A 161 2.70 4.70 8.80
CA LEU A 161 1.46 5.33 9.24
C LEU A 161 1.64 6.84 9.25
N THR A 162 0.56 7.58 9.01
CA THR A 162 0.56 9.04 9.05
C THR A 162 -0.60 9.51 9.92
N GLY A 163 -0.31 10.39 10.89
CA GLY A 163 -1.32 11.01 11.75
C GLY A 163 -2.12 10.00 12.55
N VAL A 164 -1.45 9.25 13.43
CA VAL A 164 -2.11 8.29 14.34
C VAL A 164 -2.76 9.04 15.49
N GLU A 165 -4.09 9.13 15.46
CA GLU A 165 -4.91 9.80 16.47
C GLU A 165 -5.41 8.82 17.56
N ASP A 166 -5.68 7.55 17.16
CA ASP A 166 -6.07 6.48 18.10
C ASP A 166 -5.12 5.27 18.00
N PRO A 167 -4.03 5.27 18.80
CA PRO A 167 -3.10 4.14 18.84
C PRO A 167 -3.72 2.84 19.37
N SER A 168 -4.79 2.94 20.17
CA SER A 168 -5.44 1.75 20.75
C SER A 168 -6.25 1.01 19.69
N ALA A 169 -7.02 1.74 18.89
CA ALA A 169 -7.75 1.17 17.76
C ALA A 169 -6.78 0.57 16.73
N LEU A 170 -5.67 1.24 16.45
CA LEU A 170 -4.62 0.74 15.57
C LEU A 170 -4.00 -0.57 16.09
N ALA A 171 -3.65 -0.63 17.38
CA ALA A 171 -3.09 -1.83 18.00
C ALA A 171 -4.08 -3.02 17.95
N ALA A 172 -5.36 -2.75 18.19
CA ALA A 172 -6.41 -3.77 18.08
C ALA A 172 -6.54 -4.30 16.64
N ALA A 173 -6.55 -3.41 15.65
CA ALA A 173 -6.61 -3.79 14.24
C ALA A 173 -5.37 -4.59 13.81
N ALA A 174 -4.17 -4.17 14.19
CA ALA A 174 -2.92 -4.88 13.90
C ALA A 174 -2.95 -6.29 14.52
N SER A 175 -3.27 -6.41 15.81
CA SER A 175 -3.31 -7.69 16.54
C SER A 175 -4.33 -8.66 15.95
N ALA A 176 -5.51 -8.18 15.53
CA ALA A 176 -6.54 -9.01 14.89
C ALA A 176 -6.08 -9.65 13.57
N HIS A 177 -5.05 -9.08 12.92
CA HIS A 177 -4.47 -9.56 11.67
C HIS A 177 -3.07 -10.17 11.85
N GLY A 178 -2.67 -10.49 13.08
CA GLY A 178 -1.36 -11.09 13.37
C GLY A 178 -0.18 -10.14 13.14
N ALA A 179 -0.43 -8.84 13.05
CA ALA A 179 0.58 -7.80 12.93
C ALA A 179 0.99 -7.27 14.32
N GLN A 180 2.19 -6.70 14.39
CA GLN A 180 2.74 -6.07 15.59
C GLN A 180 2.86 -4.56 15.35
N LEU A 181 2.50 -3.78 16.37
CA LEU A 181 2.65 -2.34 16.41
C LEU A 181 3.88 -1.96 17.24
#